data_e45982af88d78adfa7180af3b7923116
#
_entry.id   e45982af88d78adfa7180af3b7923116
#
_cell.length_a   1.000
_cell.length_b   1.000
_cell.length_c   1.000
_cell.angle_alpha   90.00
_cell.angle_beta   90.00
_cell.angle_gamma   90.00
#
_symmetry.space_group_name_H-M   'P 1'
#
loop_
_entity.id
_entity.type
_entity.pdbx_description
1 polymer ?
#
loop_
_entity_poly.entity_id
_entity_poly.type
_entity_poly.pdbx_seq_one_letter_code
_entity_poly.pdbx_strand_id
1 'polypeptide(L)'
;MRRFGRFALIVFETAFLTVLILATRCANYQDVFVGGNVYFVDADCYARMTRVRMCHTTPGLVVRHHDFENFPQGTNPHTTAPLDYLILGLSLLLKPLTAHTLDLAGAFISPLLALLGGWFLWWWSRRMEFRYRWVMFVLYAISPILVHGTELGRPDHQSLSMLLVTIAICAEWSSRTKTAHVAASTDYGRWSVVSGIAWGFAIWNSAYESLVLFLLVMVVSALENRQALPTKSRRTGWLCFVLVIAIALLIERRIPSLSIFHSNAIFKNWASTIGELAHVSPANVIWLRWCGYFLLLTPVLIWITISRNRRRSERAMPWFVPALLVATYGLTIWQARWGYFFVLMFAVALPALLEAIKSRAALWIAFVLSIFPILRDWDERLWPNETQLGWRVEQRNESLQIRDLALNLQSPESRPFLAPWWLSPSIAYWSGQPGVAGSSHESLSGIEDSARFFLSEDSQKAREILKKREVAWVFAYDSERVAQNSAAVLNQPLPSHPLCRVLDRTPSQSPPFLLFSAQNATCKLYRVAIER
;
A
#
# COMPACT_ATOMS: atom_id res chain seq x y z
N MET A 1 38.00 24.40 -9.89
CA MET A 1 36.66 24.71 -10.45
C MET A 1 35.81 23.47 -10.85
N ARG A 2 36.29 22.48 -11.66
CA ARG A 2 35.47 21.33 -12.09
C ARG A 2 34.94 20.41 -10.95
N ARG A 3 35.69 20.22 -9.85
CA ARG A 3 35.25 19.41 -8.69
C ARG A 3 34.14 20.10 -7.89
N PHE A 4 34.26 21.40 -7.68
CA PHE A 4 33.24 22.21 -6.98
C PHE A 4 31.90 22.22 -7.75
N GLY A 5 31.94 22.41 -9.07
CA GLY A 5 30.73 22.37 -9.89
C GLY A 5 30.04 20.98 -9.88
N ARG A 6 30.81 19.86 -9.83
CA ARG A 6 30.22 18.52 -9.69
C ARG A 6 29.58 18.30 -8.31
N PHE A 7 30.21 18.79 -7.25
CA PHE A 7 29.64 18.70 -5.89
C PHE A 7 28.35 19.51 -5.77
N ALA A 8 28.36 20.76 -6.25
CA ALA A 8 27.17 21.62 -6.26
C ALA A 8 26.00 20.98 -7.05
N LEU A 9 26.29 20.35 -8.18
CA LEU A 9 25.28 19.63 -8.97
C LEU A 9 24.70 18.42 -8.21
N ILE A 10 25.53 17.67 -7.49
CA ILE A 10 25.08 16.54 -6.66
C ILE A 10 24.12 17.03 -5.58
N VAL A 11 24.53 18.07 -4.84
CA VAL A 11 23.71 18.65 -3.78
C VAL A 11 22.38 19.18 -4.33
N PHE A 12 22.42 19.88 -5.47
CA PHE A 12 21.22 20.38 -6.12
C PHE A 12 20.27 19.24 -6.55
N GLU A 13 20.81 18.21 -7.24
CA GLU A 13 20.00 17.07 -7.69
C GLU A 13 19.30 16.36 -6.50
N THR A 14 20.07 16.08 -5.43
CA THR A 14 19.53 15.38 -4.25
C THR A 14 18.55 16.24 -3.47
N ALA A 15 18.85 17.53 -3.29
CA ALA A 15 17.94 18.47 -2.62
C ALA A 15 16.63 18.64 -3.40
N PHE A 16 16.70 18.87 -4.71
CA PHE A 16 15.52 18.99 -5.56
C PHE A 16 14.66 17.73 -5.53
N LEU A 17 15.28 16.55 -5.66
CA LEU A 17 14.56 15.27 -5.60
C LEU A 17 13.91 15.07 -4.23
N THR A 18 14.61 15.41 -3.15
CA THR A 18 14.08 15.33 -1.78
C THR A 18 12.85 16.22 -1.61
N VAL A 19 12.95 17.49 -2.01
CA VAL A 19 11.82 18.43 -1.92
C VAL A 19 10.64 17.95 -2.76
N LEU A 20 10.88 17.50 -3.99
CA LEU A 20 9.82 17.05 -4.89
C LEU A 20 9.11 15.81 -4.33
N ILE A 21 9.86 14.82 -3.81
CA ILE A 21 9.27 13.63 -3.21
C ILE A 21 8.47 13.99 -1.97
N LEU A 22 9.04 14.74 -1.03
CA LEU A 22 8.35 15.08 0.20
C LEU A 22 7.12 15.96 -0.04
N ALA A 23 7.22 16.95 -0.92
CA ALA A 23 6.09 17.81 -1.27
C ALA A 23 4.89 17.00 -1.82
N THR A 24 5.17 16.05 -2.73
CA THR A 24 4.10 15.24 -3.31
C THR A 24 3.55 14.20 -2.32
N ARG A 25 4.39 13.56 -1.47
CA ARG A 25 3.94 12.56 -0.48
C ARG A 25 3.22 13.20 0.71
N CYS A 26 3.54 14.44 1.05
CA CYS A 26 2.92 15.15 2.16
C CYS A 26 1.83 16.13 1.71
N ALA A 27 1.39 16.08 0.45
CA ALA A 27 0.36 16.99 -0.07
C ALA A 27 -1.00 16.86 0.65
N ASN A 28 -1.28 15.69 1.26
CA ASN A 28 -2.47 15.39 2.05
C ASN A 28 -2.32 15.73 3.55
N TYR A 29 -1.33 16.53 3.95
CA TYR A 29 -1.03 16.79 5.38
C TYR A 29 -2.22 17.32 6.18
N GLN A 30 -3.12 18.09 5.54
CA GLN A 30 -4.33 18.63 6.18
C GLN A 30 -5.38 17.55 6.50
N ASP A 31 -5.33 16.40 5.82
CA ASP A 31 -6.25 15.28 6.06
C ASP A 31 -5.68 14.33 7.13
N VAL A 32 -4.36 14.36 7.32
CA VAL A 32 -3.64 13.54 8.28
C VAL A 32 -3.52 14.23 9.65
N PHE A 33 -3.26 15.54 9.68
CA PHE A 33 -3.10 16.29 10.92
C PHE A 33 -4.36 17.14 11.18
N VAL A 34 -5.29 16.60 11.94
CA VAL A 34 -6.58 17.26 12.23
C VAL A 34 -6.77 17.37 13.73
N GLY A 35 -7.04 18.58 14.22
CA GLY A 35 -7.34 18.82 15.63
C GLY A 35 -6.26 18.35 16.61
N GLY A 36 -4.98 18.41 16.21
CA GLY A 36 -3.84 17.96 17.02
C GLY A 36 -3.63 16.45 17.08
N ASN A 37 -4.40 15.67 16.33
CA ASN A 37 -4.30 14.22 16.24
C ASN A 37 -3.83 13.80 14.84
N VAL A 38 -3.30 12.56 14.75
CA VAL A 38 -2.90 11.94 13.50
C VAL A 38 -4.00 11.00 13.04
N TYR A 39 -4.50 11.19 11.82
CA TYR A 39 -5.47 10.33 11.16
C TYR A 39 -4.78 9.55 10.03
N PHE A 40 -5.06 8.27 9.96
CA PHE A 40 -4.52 7.40 8.91
C PHE A 40 -5.48 7.30 7.73
N VAL A 41 -4.93 7.01 6.56
CA VAL A 41 -5.64 7.16 5.28
C VAL A 41 -6.77 6.15 5.12
N ASP A 42 -6.58 4.91 5.60
CA ASP A 42 -7.57 3.83 5.43
C ASP A 42 -7.57 2.83 6.60
N ALA A 43 -8.49 1.86 6.51
CA ALA A 43 -8.71 0.85 7.52
C ALA A 43 -7.47 -0.02 7.79
N ASP A 44 -6.73 -0.40 6.75
CA ASP A 44 -5.53 -1.25 6.87
C ASP A 44 -4.41 -0.52 7.63
N CYS A 45 -4.32 0.80 7.43
CA CYS A 45 -3.40 1.65 8.15
C CYS A 45 -3.71 1.70 9.65
N TYR A 46 -4.98 1.80 10.03
CA TYR A 46 -5.41 1.75 11.43
C TYR A 46 -5.17 0.37 12.04
N ALA A 47 -5.50 -0.71 11.34
CA ALA A 47 -5.23 -2.08 11.79
C ALA A 47 -3.73 -2.30 12.02
N ARG A 48 -2.87 -1.82 11.12
CA ARG A 48 -1.43 -1.86 11.29
C ARG A 48 -0.98 -1.08 12.52
N MET A 49 -1.45 0.15 12.70
CA MET A 49 -1.05 0.97 13.84
C MET A 49 -1.55 0.38 15.17
N THR A 50 -2.67 -0.35 15.19
CA THR A 50 -3.10 -1.13 16.34
C THR A 50 -2.08 -2.22 16.68
N ARG A 51 -1.58 -2.99 15.69
CA ARG A 51 -0.51 -3.98 15.89
C ARG A 51 0.80 -3.35 16.37
N VAL A 52 1.19 -2.22 15.77
CA VAL A 52 2.40 -1.49 16.20
C VAL A 52 2.28 -1.03 17.65
N ARG A 53 1.08 -0.60 18.08
CA ARG A 53 0.80 -0.24 19.48
C ARG A 53 0.94 -1.45 20.41
N MET A 54 0.47 -2.64 20.00
CA MET A 54 0.67 -3.89 20.75
C MET A 54 2.17 -4.21 20.89
N CYS A 55 2.95 -4.09 19.82
CA CYS A 55 4.41 -4.27 19.87
C CYS A 55 5.12 -3.21 20.73
N HIS A 56 4.58 -1.98 20.78
CA HIS A 56 5.12 -0.90 21.61
C HIS A 56 4.90 -1.17 23.11
N THR A 57 3.73 -1.68 23.47
CA THR A 57 3.38 -2.03 24.87
C THR A 57 4.08 -3.31 25.34
N THR A 58 4.36 -4.23 24.42
CA THR A 58 5.02 -5.51 24.70
C THR A 58 6.28 -5.66 23.85
N PRO A 59 7.44 -5.16 24.31
CA PRO A 59 8.67 -5.22 23.55
C PRO A 59 9.06 -6.65 23.14
N GLY A 60 9.44 -6.83 21.87
CA GLY A 60 9.79 -8.14 21.31
C GLY A 60 8.58 -8.96 20.81
N LEU A 61 7.36 -8.47 20.96
CA LEU A 61 6.17 -9.13 20.43
C LEU A 61 6.18 -9.11 18.89
N VAL A 62 6.10 -10.28 18.27
CA VAL A 62 5.70 -10.44 16.87
C VAL A 62 4.24 -10.85 16.86
N VAL A 63 3.37 -9.98 16.36
CA VAL A 63 1.91 -10.23 16.37
C VAL A 63 1.59 -11.32 15.36
N ARG A 64 1.36 -12.54 15.85
CA ARG A 64 0.98 -13.71 15.05
C ARG A 64 -0.49 -14.01 15.11
N HIS A 65 -1.14 -13.55 16.18
CA HIS A 65 -2.55 -13.62 16.44
C HIS A 65 -2.98 -12.38 17.23
N HIS A 66 -4.17 -11.87 16.97
CA HIS A 66 -4.80 -10.81 17.75
C HIS A 66 -6.32 -10.94 17.68
N ASP A 67 -6.99 -10.36 18.66
CA ASP A 67 -8.44 -10.39 18.85
C ASP A 67 -9.12 -9.04 18.61
N PHE A 68 -8.38 -8.00 18.27
CA PHE A 68 -8.98 -6.69 17.99
C PHE A 68 -9.78 -6.64 16.68
N GLU A 69 -9.71 -7.66 15.83
CA GLU A 69 -10.56 -7.93 14.67
C GLU A 69 -11.11 -9.35 14.74
N ASN A 70 -12.29 -9.59 14.14
CA ASN A 70 -12.97 -10.89 14.11
C ASN A 70 -13.24 -11.47 15.50
N PHE A 71 -13.53 -10.60 16.47
CA PHE A 71 -13.81 -11.03 17.85
C PHE A 71 -15.03 -11.99 17.92
N PRO A 72 -15.04 -13.03 18.77
CA PRO A 72 -14.01 -13.41 19.74
C PRO A 72 -12.90 -14.32 19.17
N GLN A 73 -13.01 -14.81 17.92
CA GLN A 73 -12.05 -15.77 17.37
C GLN A 73 -10.69 -15.15 17.05
N GLY A 74 -10.65 -13.84 16.82
CA GLY A 74 -9.45 -13.15 16.41
C GLY A 74 -8.99 -13.48 14.98
N THR A 75 -7.82 -13.00 14.62
CA THR A 75 -7.19 -13.24 13.32
C THR A 75 -5.71 -13.56 13.42
N ASN A 76 -5.21 -14.30 12.42
CA ASN A 76 -3.78 -14.48 12.18
C ASN A 76 -3.39 -13.57 11.01
N PRO A 77 -2.86 -12.37 11.23
CA PRO A 77 -2.65 -11.39 10.16
C PRO A 77 -1.68 -11.91 9.11
N HIS A 78 -1.99 -11.72 7.81
CA HIS A 78 -1.07 -12.02 6.71
C HIS A 78 0.12 -11.07 6.67
N THR A 79 -0.02 -9.89 7.25
CA THR A 79 1.05 -8.89 7.37
C THR A 79 2.09 -9.33 8.41
N THR A 80 3.34 -8.97 8.16
CA THR A 80 4.51 -9.44 8.88
C THR A 80 5.24 -8.32 9.61
N ALA A 81 6.16 -8.68 10.50
CA ALA A 81 6.81 -7.78 11.43
C ALA A 81 7.72 -6.68 10.85
N PRO A 82 8.35 -6.78 9.65
CA PRO A 82 9.36 -5.81 9.24
C PRO A 82 8.92 -4.36 9.28
N LEU A 83 7.74 -4.02 8.73
CA LEU A 83 7.26 -2.64 8.73
C LEU A 83 6.84 -2.18 10.13
N ASP A 84 6.22 -3.06 10.93
CA ASP A 84 5.81 -2.74 12.29
C ASP A 84 7.03 -2.32 13.13
N TYR A 85 8.14 -3.06 13.02
CA TYR A 85 9.38 -2.74 13.71
C TYR A 85 10.15 -1.54 13.13
N LEU A 86 10.01 -1.25 11.83
CA LEU A 86 10.54 0.00 11.26
C LEU A 86 9.80 1.22 11.82
N ILE A 87 8.47 1.14 11.97
CA ILE A 87 7.67 2.20 12.61
C ILE A 87 8.09 2.39 14.07
N LEU A 88 8.25 1.30 14.82
CA LEU A 88 8.75 1.36 16.21
C LEU A 88 10.15 1.98 16.28
N GLY A 89 11.06 1.59 15.40
CA GLY A 89 12.40 2.17 15.33
C GLY A 89 12.36 3.68 15.05
N LEU A 90 11.52 4.12 14.12
CA LEU A 90 11.30 5.54 13.85
C LEU A 90 10.68 6.27 15.06
N SER A 91 9.72 5.63 15.74
CA SER A 91 9.12 6.18 16.97
C SER A 91 10.18 6.42 18.06
N LEU A 92 11.12 5.48 18.24
CA LEU A 92 12.22 5.66 19.19
C LEU A 92 13.14 6.82 18.81
N LEU A 93 13.40 7.03 17.51
CA LEU A 93 14.19 8.17 17.03
C LEU A 93 13.47 9.52 17.23
N LEU A 94 12.15 9.53 17.19
CA LEU A 94 11.34 10.74 17.41
C LEU A 94 11.12 11.07 18.90
N LYS A 95 11.39 10.13 19.81
CA LYS A 95 11.16 10.29 21.25
C LYS A 95 11.75 11.56 21.88
N PRO A 96 12.94 12.06 21.48
CA PRO A 96 13.47 13.32 22.00
C PRO A 96 12.71 14.56 21.52
N LEU A 97 11.91 14.46 20.44
CA LEU A 97 11.30 15.60 19.77
C LEU A 97 9.82 15.81 20.15
N THR A 98 9.10 14.76 20.52
CA THR A 98 7.65 14.83 20.75
C THR A 98 7.13 13.70 21.64
N ALA A 99 5.97 13.91 22.27
CA ALA A 99 5.25 12.87 23.02
C ALA A 99 4.44 11.94 22.11
N HIS A 100 4.01 12.40 20.93
CA HIS A 100 3.19 11.64 19.97
C HIS A 100 4.04 10.83 18.98
N THR A 101 5.08 10.16 19.48
CA THR A 101 6.13 9.54 18.65
C THR A 101 5.59 8.43 17.74
N LEU A 102 4.68 7.60 18.25
CA LEU A 102 4.19 6.43 17.54
C LEU A 102 3.31 6.83 16.34
N ASP A 103 2.37 7.73 16.56
CA ASP A 103 1.45 8.18 15.53
C ASP A 103 2.17 8.96 14.44
N LEU A 104 3.15 9.80 14.82
CA LEU A 104 4.00 10.51 13.86
C LEU A 104 4.91 9.55 13.09
N ALA A 105 5.47 8.53 13.74
CA ALA A 105 6.25 7.50 13.06
C ALA A 105 5.40 6.77 12.02
N GLY A 106 4.17 6.38 12.38
CA GLY A 106 3.20 5.81 11.45
C GLY A 106 2.87 6.74 10.27
N ALA A 107 2.67 8.03 10.54
CA ALA A 107 2.37 8.99 9.49
C ALA A 107 3.53 9.17 8.49
N PHE A 108 4.77 9.26 8.97
CA PHE A 108 5.93 9.60 8.15
C PHE A 108 6.69 8.41 7.56
N ILE A 109 6.45 7.16 8.01
CA ILE A 109 7.24 6.00 7.55
C ILE A 109 7.20 5.85 6.03
N SER A 110 6.03 5.98 5.40
CA SER A 110 5.88 5.78 3.95
C SER A 110 6.52 6.88 3.11
N PRO A 111 6.38 8.18 3.41
CA PRO A 111 7.17 9.24 2.78
C PRO A 111 8.68 9.05 2.92
N LEU A 112 9.17 8.59 4.08
CA LEU A 112 10.60 8.33 4.29
C LEU A 112 11.09 7.14 3.47
N LEU A 113 10.33 6.06 3.36
CA LEU A 113 10.65 4.92 2.49
C LEU A 113 10.66 5.35 1.02
N ALA A 114 9.72 6.20 0.59
CA ALA A 114 9.73 6.76 -0.76
C ALA A 114 10.97 7.63 -1.00
N LEU A 115 11.37 8.43 -0.02
CA LEU A 115 12.59 9.26 -0.12
C LEU A 115 13.84 8.37 -0.25
N LEU A 116 13.96 7.32 0.56
CA LEU A 116 15.06 6.35 0.44
C LEU A 116 15.08 5.68 -0.92
N GLY A 117 13.91 5.31 -1.47
CA GLY A 117 13.77 4.78 -2.82
C GLY A 117 14.23 5.76 -3.90
N GLY A 118 13.86 7.03 -3.78
CA GLY A 118 14.29 8.09 -4.68
C GLY A 118 15.82 8.31 -4.64
N TRP A 119 16.44 8.35 -3.45
CA TRP A 119 17.89 8.47 -3.29
C TRP A 119 18.63 7.25 -3.83
N PHE A 120 18.08 6.04 -3.61
CA PHE A 120 18.63 4.83 -4.21
C PHE A 120 18.58 4.88 -5.74
N LEU A 121 17.45 5.26 -6.34
CA LEU A 121 17.30 5.42 -7.79
C LEU A 121 18.26 6.48 -8.35
N TRP A 122 18.42 7.61 -7.63
CA TRP A 122 19.38 8.65 -8.00
C TRP A 122 20.80 8.11 -8.03
N TRP A 123 21.24 7.41 -6.97
CA TRP A 123 22.56 6.81 -6.88
C TRP A 123 22.78 5.75 -7.94
N TRP A 124 21.81 4.82 -8.08
CA TRP A 124 21.86 3.72 -9.04
C TRP A 124 21.92 4.20 -10.48
N SER A 125 21.08 5.14 -10.89
CA SER A 125 21.02 5.63 -12.27
C SER A 125 22.28 6.40 -12.68
N ARG A 126 22.97 7.05 -11.74
CA ARG A 126 24.28 7.65 -11.98
C ARG A 126 25.34 6.58 -12.23
N ARG A 127 25.29 5.48 -11.49
CA ARG A 127 26.21 4.35 -11.66
C ARG A 127 25.96 3.61 -12.98
N MET A 128 24.72 3.53 -13.43
CA MET A 128 24.32 3.00 -14.72
C MET A 128 24.57 3.98 -15.88
N GLU A 129 25.00 5.21 -15.60
CA GLU A 129 25.30 6.27 -16.57
C GLU A 129 24.12 6.60 -17.49
N PHE A 130 22.86 6.48 -17.00
CA PHE A 130 21.69 6.85 -17.78
C PHE A 130 21.69 8.33 -18.14
N ARG A 131 21.57 8.61 -19.44
CA ARG A 131 21.55 9.97 -19.98
C ARG A 131 20.33 10.77 -19.55
N TYR A 132 19.17 10.13 -19.45
CA TYR A 132 17.87 10.77 -19.20
C TYR A 132 17.30 10.41 -17.82
N ARG A 133 18.15 10.26 -16.79
CA ARG A 133 17.76 9.84 -15.43
C ARG A 133 16.70 10.74 -14.78
N TRP A 134 16.66 12.03 -15.14
CA TRP A 134 15.69 12.99 -14.60
C TRP A 134 14.25 12.62 -14.92
N VAL A 135 14.00 12.01 -16.06
CA VAL A 135 12.67 11.52 -16.45
C VAL A 135 12.16 10.50 -15.43
N MET A 136 13.02 9.59 -14.99
CA MET A 136 12.71 8.61 -13.94
C MET A 136 12.41 9.30 -12.62
N PHE A 137 13.23 10.29 -12.21
CA PHE A 137 13.06 10.97 -10.94
C PHE A 137 11.76 11.75 -10.87
N VAL A 138 11.44 12.50 -11.93
CA VAL A 138 10.21 13.27 -12.00
C VAL A 138 9.01 12.32 -11.97
N LEU A 139 8.99 11.29 -12.81
CA LEU A 139 7.88 10.34 -12.85
C LEU A 139 7.72 9.60 -11.52
N TYR A 140 8.82 9.13 -10.90
CA TYR A 140 8.80 8.52 -9.58
C TYR A 140 8.21 9.46 -8.52
N ALA A 141 8.57 10.75 -8.57
CA ALA A 141 8.13 11.73 -7.60
C ALA A 141 6.66 12.13 -7.78
N ILE A 142 6.18 12.35 -9.04
CA ILE A 142 4.87 12.97 -9.28
C ILE A 142 3.78 11.99 -9.70
N SER A 143 4.07 10.73 -10.03
CA SER A 143 3.03 9.78 -10.45
C SER A 143 2.01 9.55 -9.34
N PRO A 144 0.70 9.82 -9.57
CA PRO A 144 -0.32 9.74 -8.54
C PRO A 144 -0.43 8.38 -7.86
N ILE A 145 -0.26 7.28 -8.61
CA ILE A 145 -0.32 5.93 -8.03
C ILE A 145 0.89 5.65 -7.14
N LEU A 146 2.10 6.09 -7.50
CA LEU A 146 3.28 5.93 -6.64
C LEU A 146 3.19 6.82 -5.40
N VAL A 147 2.59 8.00 -5.53
CA VAL A 147 2.28 8.87 -4.39
C VAL A 147 1.28 8.19 -3.46
N HIS A 148 0.16 7.71 -3.99
CA HIS A 148 -0.87 7.01 -3.22
C HIS A 148 -0.31 5.85 -2.39
N GLY A 149 0.57 5.01 -2.95
CA GLY A 149 1.18 3.89 -2.20
C GLY A 149 2.20 4.32 -1.13
N THR A 150 2.58 5.61 -1.07
CA THR A 150 3.65 6.11 -0.19
C THR A 150 3.34 7.47 0.44
N GLU A 151 2.08 7.91 0.45
CA GLU A 151 1.67 9.20 1.00
C GLU A 151 1.71 9.24 2.53
N LEU A 152 1.65 10.44 3.07
CA LEU A 152 1.61 10.70 4.50
C LEU A 152 0.36 10.04 5.13
N GLY A 153 0.52 9.47 6.31
CA GLY A 153 -0.59 8.78 6.99
C GLY A 153 -0.94 7.39 6.43
N ARG A 154 -0.11 6.83 5.55
CA ARG A 154 -0.30 5.48 4.98
C ARG A 154 0.80 4.51 5.44
N PRO A 155 0.82 4.06 6.70
CA PRO A 155 1.76 3.06 7.20
C PRO A 155 1.41 1.67 6.68
N ASP A 156 1.49 1.47 5.36
CA ASP A 156 1.11 0.21 4.75
C ASP A 156 2.30 -0.51 4.09
N HIS A 157 2.19 -1.85 3.98
CA HIS A 157 3.25 -2.73 3.48
C HIS A 157 3.69 -2.40 2.05
N GLN A 158 2.81 -1.79 1.23
CA GLN A 158 3.14 -1.38 -0.13
C GLN A 158 4.34 -0.44 -0.18
N SER A 159 4.48 0.50 0.76
CA SER A 159 5.58 1.47 0.76
C SER A 159 6.95 0.79 0.90
N LEU A 160 7.08 -0.18 1.81
CA LEU A 160 8.30 -0.96 1.98
C LEU A 160 8.52 -1.94 0.83
N SER A 161 7.45 -2.59 0.33
CA SER A 161 7.53 -3.47 -0.85
C SER A 161 8.02 -2.73 -2.08
N MET A 162 7.53 -1.51 -2.35
CA MET A 162 7.98 -0.68 -3.47
C MET A 162 9.47 -0.35 -3.36
N LEU A 163 9.98 0.00 -2.17
CA LEU A 163 11.41 0.25 -1.96
C LEU A 163 12.24 -1.01 -2.21
N LEU A 164 11.87 -2.13 -1.58
CA LEU A 164 12.63 -3.38 -1.67
C LEU A 164 12.63 -3.98 -3.08
N VAL A 165 11.48 -3.97 -3.76
CA VAL A 165 11.36 -4.40 -5.16
C VAL A 165 12.17 -3.49 -6.09
N THR A 166 12.17 -2.16 -5.86
CA THR A 166 13.03 -1.22 -6.60
C THR A 166 14.50 -1.61 -6.48
N ILE A 167 14.97 -1.84 -5.24
CA ILE A 167 16.36 -2.23 -4.99
C ILE A 167 16.68 -3.58 -5.67
N ALA A 168 15.79 -4.57 -5.51
CA ALA A 168 15.97 -5.90 -6.07
C ALA A 168 16.09 -5.89 -7.60
N ILE A 169 15.19 -5.20 -8.29
CA ILE A 169 15.15 -5.11 -9.75
C ILE A 169 16.35 -4.32 -10.29
N CYS A 170 16.69 -3.20 -9.68
CA CYS A 170 17.89 -2.43 -10.05
C CYS A 170 19.18 -3.25 -9.83
N ALA A 171 19.25 -4.05 -8.76
CA ALA A 171 20.37 -4.94 -8.51
C ALA A 171 20.44 -6.08 -9.54
N GLU A 172 19.29 -6.69 -9.90
CA GLU A 172 19.21 -7.67 -10.98
C GLU A 172 19.65 -7.09 -12.33
N TRP A 173 19.22 -5.85 -12.63
CA TRP A 173 19.67 -5.16 -13.84
C TRP A 173 21.17 -4.95 -13.84
N SER A 174 21.72 -4.41 -12.75
CA SER A 174 23.17 -4.15 -12.62
C SER A 174 24.02 -5.43 -12.72
N SER A 175 23.51 -6.54 -12.19
CA SER A 175 24.20 -7.84 -12.26
C SER A 175 24.27 -8.45 -13.68
N ARG A 176 23.54 -7.89 -14.65
CA ARG A 176 23.49 -8.39 -16.04
C ARG A 176 24.07 -7.44 -17.06
N THR A 177 24.33 -6.19 -16.68
CA THR A 177 24.86 -5.17 -17.60
C THR A 177 26.37 -5.04 -17.44
N LYS A 178 27.11 -5.23 -18.53
CA LYS A 178 28.55 -4.96 -18.60
C LYS A 178 28.74 -3.45 -18.80
N THR A 179 28.91 -2.68 -17.75
CA THR A 179 29.33 -1.28 -17.85
C THR A 179 30.83 -1.16 -17.65
N ALA A 180 31.48 -0.15 -18.23
CA ALA A 180 32.92 0.04 -18.17
C ALA A 180 33.46 0.13 -16.71
N HIS A 181 32.64 0.57 -15.75
CA HIS A 181 32.97 0.63 -14.33
C HIS A 181 32.63 -0.65 -13.55
N VAL A 182 31.81 -1.57 -14.10
CA VAL A 182 31.41 -2.85 -13.48
C VAL A 182 32.25 -4.03 -13.98
N ALA A 183 33.27 -3.78 -14.80
CA ALA A 183 34.13 -4.83 -15.40
C ALA A 183 34.96 -5.62 -14.37
N ALA A 184 35.05 -5.17 -13.11
CA ALA A 184 35.70 -5.95 -12.06
C ALA A 184 34.77 -7.08 -11.57
N SER A 185 35.21 -8.30 -11.58
CA SER A 185 34.49 -9.51 -11.16
C SER A 185 33.85 -9.42 -9.75
N THR A 186 34.40 -8.58 -8.91
CA THR A 186 33.93 -8.28 -7.55
C THR A 186 32.57 -7.56 -7.50
N ASP A 187 32.24 -6.73 -8.49
CA ASP A 187 30.99 -5.94 -8.49
C ASP A 187 29.75 -6.80 -8.83
N TYR A 188 29.90 -7.83 -9.65
CA TYR A 188 28.80 -8.77 -9.92
C TYR A 188 28.34 -9.53 -8.66
N GLY A 189 29.30 -9.94 -7.83
CA GLY A 189 29.01 -10.61 -6.56
C GLY A 189 28.21 -9.71 -5.60
N ARG A 190 28.61 -8.44 -5.49
CA ARG A 190 27.94 -7.46 -4.62
C ARG A 190 26.49 -7.21 -5.03
N TRP A 191 26.21 -7.02 -6.32
CA TRP A 191 24.85 -6.81 -6.81
C TRP A 191 23.97 -8.05 -6.63
N SER A 192 24.54 -9.24 -6.76
CA SER A 192 23.83 -10.49 -6.47
C SER A 192 23.43 -10.59 -5.00
N VAL A 193 24.32 -10.19 -4.06
CA VAL A 193 24.03 -10.13 -2.63
C VAL A 193 22.91 -9.13 -2.35
N VAL A 194 23.00 -7.92 -2.90
CA VAL A 194 21.97 -6.88 -2.74
C VAL A 194 20.61 -7.38 -3.26
N SER A 195 20.59 -8.02 -4.43
CA SER A 195 19.37 -8.62 -5.00
C SER A 195 18.79 -9.69 -4.08
N GLY A 196 19.63 -10.63 -3.61
CA GLY A 196 19.17 -11.71 -2.73
C GLY A 196 18.57 -11.19 -1.41
N ILE A 197 19.24 -10.24 -0.77
CA ILE A 197 18.75 -9.60 0.46
C ILE A 197 17.45 -8.86 0.18
N ALA A 198 17.39 -8.04 -0.86
CA ALA A 198 16.22 -7.24 -1.17
C ALA A 198 14.99 -8.09 -1.52
N TRP A 199 15.14 -9.15 -2.32
CA TRP A 199 14.06 -10.10 -2.59
C TRP A 199 13.61 -10.85 -1.35
N GLY A 200 14.55 -11.29 -0.50
CA GLY A 200 14.24 -11.95 0.76
C GLY A 200 13.39 -11.06 1.68
N PHE A 201 13.79 -9.81 1.89
CA PHE A 201 13.01 -8.86 2.68
C PHE A 201 11.70 -8.45 2.00
N ALA A 202 11.65 -8.33 0.68
CA ALA A 202 10.41 -8.02 -0.04
C ALA A 202 9.35 -9.13 0.17
N ILE A 203 9.76 -10.40 0.04
CA ILE A 203 8.88 -11.56 0.29
C ILE A 203 8.51 -11.64 1.76
N TRP A 204 9.43 -11.34 2.69
CA TRP A 204 9.10 -11.28 4.11
C TRP A 204 8.06 -10.20 4.41
N ASN A 205 8.19 -9.00 3.82
CA ASN A 205 7.25 -7.90 4.05
C ASN A 205 5.86 -8.15 3.45
N SER A 206 5.81 -8.62 2.19
CA SER A 206 4.59 -9.01 1.48
C SER A 206 4.89 -10.16 0.53
N ALA A 207 4.39 -11.35 0.86
CA ALA A 207 4.70 -12.56 0.09
C ALA A 207 4.06 -12.52 -1.30
N TYR A 208 2.84 -12.01 -1.44
CA TYR A 208 2.05 -12.14 -2.66
C TYR A 208 2.70 -11.44 -3.86
N GLU A 209 2.77 -10.12 -3.83
CA GLU A 209 3.31 -9.33 -4.95
C GLU A 209 4.79 -9.62 -5.19
N SER A 210 5.55 -9.68 -4.11
CA SER A 210 7.01 -9.88 -4.20
C SER A 210 7.37 -11.24 -4.76
N LEU A 211 6.65 -12.30 -4.41
CA LEU A 211 6.88 -13.65 -4.94
C LEU A 211 6.53 -13.73 -6.43
N VAL A 212 5.41 -13.15 -6.85
CA VAL A 212 5.02 -13.11 -8.28
C VAL A 212 6.08 -12.39 -9.11
N LEU A 213 6.52 -11.21 -8.67
CA LEU A 213 7.57 -10.45 -9.38
C LEU A 213 8.90 -11.18 -9.39
N PHE A 214 9.29 -11.78 -8.26
CA PHE A 214 10.50 -12.58 -8.16
C PHE A 214 10.49 -13.77 -9.13
N LEU A 215 9.39 -14.54 -9.16
CA LEU A 215 9.22 -15.67 -10.06
C LEU A 215 9.26 -15.23 -11.53
N LEU A 216 8.62 -14.12 -11.89
CA LEU A 216 8.70 -13.56 -13.25
C LEU A 216 10.15 -13.25 -13.63
N VAL A 217 10.91 -12.58 -12.76
CA VAL A 217 12.33 -12.30 -12.99
C VAL A 217 13.14 -13.58 -13.16
N MET A 218 12.89 -14.60 -12.34
CA MET A 218 13.60 -15.87 -12.39
C MET A 218 13.29 -16.67 -13.67
N VAL A 219 12.00 -16.77 -14.04
CA VAL A 219 11.55 -17.48 -15.25
C VAL A 219 12.15 -16.83 -16.50
N VAL A 220 12.02 -15.50 -16.65
CA VAL A 220 12.57 -14.80 -17.81
C VAL A 220 14.11 -14.95 -17.86
N SER A 221 14.77 -14.91 -16.70
CA SER A 221 16.23 -15.09 -16.62
C SER A 221 16.67 -16.48 -17.04
N ALA A 222 15.89 -17.50 -16.65
CA ALA A 222 16.18 -18.88 -17.05
C ALA A 222 15.96 -19.10 -18.55
N LEU A 223 14.97 -18.43 -19.14
CA LEU A 223 14.70 -18.48 -20.59
C LEU A 223 15.76 -17.72 -21.39
N GLU A 224 16.24 -16.58 -20.88
CA GLU A 224 17.28 -15.78 -21.54
C GLU A 224 18.64 -16.50 -21.55
N ASN A 225 19.03 -17.07 -20.41
CA ASN A 225 20.29 -17.80 -20.28
C ASN A 225 20.24 -18.85 -19.17
N ARG A 226 20.09 -20.11 -19.53
CA ARG A 226 20.01 -21.24 -18.58
C ARG A 226 21.24 -21.33 -17.64
N GLN A 227 22.41 -20.84 -18.07
CA GLN A 227 23.64 -20.84 -17.27
C GLN A 227 23.72 -19.65 -16.30
N ALA A 228 22.86 -18.65 -16.43
CA ALA A 228 22.90 -17.43 -15.60
C ALA A 228 22.53 -17.65 -14.14
N LEU A 229 21.73 -18.65 -13.82
CA LEU A 229 21.22 -18.91 -12.47
C LEU A 229 22.24 -19.56 -11.52
N PRO A 230 23.08 -20.55 -11.93
CA PRO A 230 23.98 -21.26 -11.02
C PRO A 230 25.44 -20.74 -11.00
N THR A 231 25.72 -19.53 -11.51
CA THR A 231 27.11 -18.99 -11.53
C THR A 231 27.65 -18.79 -10.10
N LYS A 232 29.00 -18.93 -9.95
CA LYS A 232 29.67 -18.75 -8.64
C LYS A 232 29.35 -17.39 -8.00
N SER A 233 29.26 -16.31 -8.78
CA SER A 233 28.93 -14.97 -8.31
C SER A 233 27.49 -14.86 -7.80
N ARG A 234 26.55 -15.68 -8.27
CA ARG A 234 25.15 -15.69 -7.83
C ARG A 234 24.89 -16.57 -6.62
N ARG A 235 25.76 -17.54 -6.31
CA ARG A 235 25.62 -18.43 -5.15
C ARG A 235 25.52 -17.63 -3.85
N THR A 236 26.34 -16.60 -3.66
CA THR A 236 26.29 -15.75 -2.47
C THR A 236 24.98 -15.01 -2.35
N GLY A 237 24.43 -14.48 -3.46
CA GLY A 237 23.13 -13.84 -3.47
C GLY A 237 21.99 -14.81 -3.10
N TRP A 238 22.02 -16.02 -3.66
CA TRP A 238 21.05 -17.07 -3.30
C TRP A 238 21.17 -17.47 -1.82
N LEU A 239 22.39 -17.59 -1.30
CA LEU A 239 22.62 -17.88 0.11
C LEU A 239 22.02 -16.77 1.01
N CYS A 240 22.27 -15.51 0.67
CA CYS A 240 21.68 -14.37 1.39
C CYS A 240 20.15 -14.38 1.31
N PHE A 241 19.57 -14.68 0.15
CA PHE A 241 18.12 -14.82 -0.02
C PHE A 241 17.55 -15.89 0.91
N VAL A 242 18.11 -17.10 0.86
CA VAL A 242 17.69 -18.23 1.69
C VAL A 242 17.88 -17.92 3.17
N LEU A 243 18.97 -17.25 3.55
CA LEU A 243 19.21 -16.84 4.93
C LEU A 243 18.16 -15.85 5.42
N VAL A 244 17.80 -14.84 4.64
CA VAL A 244 16.75 -13.87 5.02
C VAL A 244 15.40 -14.58 5.16
N ILE A 245 15.04 -15.48 4.24
CA ILE A 245 13.79 -16.26 4.35
C ILE A 245 13.82 -17.17 5.57
N ALA A 246 14.94 -17.83 5.86
CA ALA A 246 15.08 -18.66 7.06
C ALA A 246 14.91 -17.84 8.35
N ILE A 247 15.53 -16.67 8.42
CA ILE A 247 15.36 -15.72 9.54
C ILE A 247 13.90 -15.27 9.64
N ALA A 248 13.26 -14.94 8.52
CA ALA A 248 11.84 -14.57 8.49
C ALA A 248 10.95 -15.68 9.08
N LEU A 249 11.14 -16.93 8.64
CA LEU A 249 10.39 -18.08 9.15
C LEU A 249 10.64 -18.33 10.64
N LEU A 250 11.89 -18.17 11.12
CA LEU A 250 12.23 -18.30 12.53
C LEU A 250 11.58 -17.21 13.40
N ILE A 251 11.54 -15.98 12.92
CA ILE A 251 10.94 -14.85 13.64
C ILE A 251 9.42 -14.96 13.60
N GLU A 252 8.84 -15.14 12.41
CA GLU A 252 7.37 -15.20 12.26
C GLU A 252 6.77 -16.47 12.84
N ARG A 253 7.51 -17.60 12.81
CA ARG A 253 7.03 -18.94 13.21
C ARG A 253 5.72 -19.36 12.55
N ARG A 254 5.49 -18.88 11.34
CA ARG A 254 4.30 -19.16 10.51
C ARG A 254 4.64 -18.96 9.04
N ILE A 255 3.83 -19.55 8.17
CA ILE A 255 3.85 -19.28 6.72
C ILE A 255 2.70 -18.30 6.44
N PRO A 256 2.94 -17.14 5.85
CA PRO A 256 1.87 -16.19 5.49
C PRO A 256 0.83 -16.86 4.59
N SER A 257 -0.46 -16.60 4.87
CA SER A 257 -1.54 -17.08 4.02
C SER A 257 -1.52 -16.33 2.68
N LEU A 258 -1.65 -17.07 1.57
CA LEU A 258 -1.81 -16.46 0.24
C LEU A 258 -3.29 -16.42 -0.07
N SER A 259 -3.87 -15.22 -0.07
CA SER A 259 -5.32 -14.98 -0.31
C SER A 259 -5.82 -15.45 -1.68
N ILE A 260 -4.92 -15.69 -2.63
CA ILE A 260 -5.24 -16.18 -3.99
C ILE A 260 -6.04 -17.50 -3.96
N PHE A 261 -5.85 -18.33 -2.94
CA PHE A 261 -6.46 -19.65 -2.85
C PHE A 261 -7.82 -19.67 -2.14
N HIS A 262 -8.36 -18.51 -1.73
CA HIS A 262 -9.69 -18.46 -1.14
C HIS A 262 -10.78 -18.55 -2.23
N SER A 263 -11.38 -19.72 -2.35
CA SER A 263 -12.53 -19.97 -3.26
C SER A 263 -13.87 -19.53 -2.66
N ASN A 264 -13.89 -18.97 -1.46
CA ASN A 264 -15.10 -18.58 -0.74
C ASN A 264 -15.85 -17.46 -1.49
N ALA A 265 -17.16 -17.62 -1.67
CA ALA A 265 -18.04 -16.64 -2.32
C ALA A 265 -18.01 -15.28 -1.58
N ILE A 266 -18.02 -15.29 -0.26
CA ILE A 266 -17.93 -14.06 0.57
C ILE A 266 -16.64 -13.31 0.28
N PHE A 267 -15.49 -14.00 0.15
CA PHE A 267 -14.25 -13.35 -0.23
C PHE A 267 -14.35 -12.64 -1.58
N LYS A 268 -14.92 -13.30 -2.61
CA LYS A 268 -15.06 -12.69 -3.94
C LYS A 268 -15.96 -11.46 -3.93
N ASN A 269 -17.08 -11.55 -3.20
CA ASN A 269 -18.02 -10.45 -3.09
C ASN A 269 -17.42 -9.27 -2.32
N TRP A 270 -16.80 -9.53 -1.17
CA TRP A 270 -16.10 -8.50 -0.39
C TRP A 270 -14.95 -7.87 -1.19
N ALA A 271 -14.13 -8.69 -1.87
CA ALA A 271 -13.04 -8.20 -2.72
C ALA A 271 -13.52 -7.26 -3.84
N SER A 272 -14.74 -7.47 -4.36
CA SER A 272 -15.32 -6.58 -5.38
C SER A 272 -15.67 -5.19 -4.83
N THR A 273 -15.77 -5.02 -3.51
CA THR A 273 -16.00 -3.72 -2.87
C THR A 273 -14.70 -2.95 -2.60
N ILE A 274 -13.53 -3.58 -2.84
CA ILE A 274 -12.20 -2.99 -2.58
C ILE A 274 -11.63 -2.41 -3.88
N GLY A 275 -11.42 -1.09 -3.92
CA GLY A 275 -10.93 -0.41 -5.11
C GLY A 275 -9.58 -0.90 -5.63
N GLU A 276 -8.66 -1.31 -4.76
CA GLU A 276 -7.36 -1.85 -5.15
C GLU A 276 -7.45 -3.21 -5.86
N LEU A 277 -8.50 -3.99 -5.62
CA LEU A 277 -8.75 -5.27 -6.27
C LEU A 277 -9.61 -5.14 -7.53
N ALA A 278 -10.08 -3.94 -7.85
CA ALA A 278 -10.89 -3.68 -9.04
C ALA A 278 -10.09 -3.87 -10.33
N HIS A 279 -10.81 -4.26 -11.39
CA HIS A 279 -10.26 -4.32 -12.75
C HIS A 279 -10.01 -2.93 -13.32
N VAL A 280 -8.87 -2.76 -14.00
CA VAL A 280 -8.56 -1.53 -14.73
C VAL A 280 -8.69 -1.79 -16.23
N SER A 281 -9.71 -1.22 -16.87
CA SER A 281 -9.86 -1.36 -18.33
C SER A 281 -8.62 -0.84 -19.07
N PRO A 282 -8.13 -1.53 -20.11
CA PRO A 282 -7.00 -1.07 -20.93
C PRO A 282 -7.23 0.32 -21.56
N ALA A 283 -8.49 0.69 -21.83
CA ALA A 283 -8.88 1.98 -22.39
C ALA A 283 -9.11 3.09 -21.34
N ASN A 284 -8.91 2.80 -20.05
CA ASN A 284 -9.14 3.77 -18.98
C ASN A 284 -8.10 4.90 -19.03
N VAL A 285 -8.57 6.12 -18.94
CA VAL A 285 -7.71 7.34 -18.91
C VAL A 285 -6.74 7.35 -17.72
N ILE A 286 -7.02 6.58 -16.68
CA ILE A 286 -6.17 6.47 -15.47
C ILE A 286 -4.73 6.09 -15.80
N TRP A 287 -4.50 5.31 -16.85
CA TRP A 287 -3.16 4.95 -17.30
C TRP A 287 -2.31 6.18 -17.68
N LEU A 288 -2.95 7.15 -18.34
CA LEU A 288 -2.28 8.39 -18.72
C LEU A 288 -2.06 9.31 -17.51
N ARG A 289 -2.96 9.30 -16.54
CA ARG A 289 -2.78 10.00 -15.25
C ARG A 289 -1.63 9.40 -14.43
N TRP A 290 -1.36 8.09 -14.55
CA TRP A 290 -0.26 7.42 -13.82
C TRP A 290 1.09 7.55 -14.51
N CYS A 291 1.16 7.40 -15.84
CA CYS A 291 2.39 7.26 -16.62
C CYS A 291 2.68 8.42 -17.58
N GLY A 292 1.68 9.25 -17.89
CA GLY A 292 1.77 10.23 -18.96
C GLY A 292 1.68 9.62 -20.37
N TYR A 293 1.77 10.45 -21.39
CA TYR A 293 1.62 10.01 -22.79
C TYR A 293 2.77 9.14 -23.30
N PHE A 294 3.94 9.11 -22.65
CA PHE A 294 5.02 8.18 -23.04
C PHE A 294 4.61 6.71 -22.94
N LEU A 295 3.59 6.39 -22.15
CA LEU A 295 3.03 5.06 -22.11
C LEU A 295 2.60 4.58 -23.50
N LEU A 296 1.97 5.44 -24.29
CA LEU A 296 1.50 5.11 -25.64
C LEU A 296 2.64 4.81 -26.62
N LEU A 297 3.80 5.41 -26.39
CA LEU A 297 5.01 5.19 -27.20
C LEU A 297 5.85 3.99 -26.73
N THR A 298 5.56 3.47 -25.54
CA THR A 298 6.36 2.41 -24.89
C THR A 298 6.52 1.17 -25.77
N PRO A 299 5.51 0.61 -26.43
CA PRO A 299 5.69 -0.56 -27.31
C PRO A 299 6.71 -0.30 -28.43
N VAL A 300 6.64 0.88 -29.05
CA VAL A 300 7.57 1.29 -30.11
C VAL A 300 8.99 1.47 -29.57
N LEU A 301 9.12 2.11 -28.39
CA LEU A 301 10.41 2.32 -27.74
C LEU A 301 11.05 1.00 -27.33
N ILE A 302 10.28 0.04 -26.80
CA ILE A 302 10.73 -1.31 -26.49
C ILE A 302 11.23 -1.99 -27.76
N TRP A 303 10.44 -1.98 -28.84
CA TRP A 303 10.84 -2.61 -30.10
C TRP A 303 12.13 -2.02 -30.68
N ILE A 304 12.27 -0.68 -30.69
CA ILE A 304 13.49 -0.01 -31.15
C ILE A 304 14.69 -0.41 -30.26
N THR A 305 14.51 -0.42 -28.94
CA THR A 305 15.57 -0.74 -27.98
C THR A 305 16.05 -2.18 -28.16
N ILE A 306 15.12 -3.14 -28.26
CA ILE A 306 15.44 -4.55 -28.51
C ILE A 306 16.14 -4.74 -29.86
N SER A 307 15.65 -4.09 -30.92
CA SER A 307 16.26 -4.19 -32.25
C SER A 307 17.68 -3.62 -32.30
N ARG A 308 17.97 -2.58 -31.51
CA ARG A 308 19.31 -2.02 -31.35
C ARG A 308 20.22 -2.87 -30.49
N ASN A 309 19.71 -3.47 -29.42
CA ASN A 309 20.46 -4.38 -28.54
C ASN A 309 21.04 -5.58 -29.30
N ARG A 310 20.33 -6.10 -30.30
CA ARG A 310 20.83 -7.18 -31.17
C ARG A 310 22.08 -6.77 -31.96
N ARG A 311 22.30 -5.45 -32.18
CA ARG A 311 23.42 -4.92 -32.97
C ARG A 311 24.58 -4.36 -32.14
N ARG A 312 24.36 -4.09 -30.80
CA ARG A 312 25.38 -3.49 -29.91
C ARG A 312 25.37 -4.23 -28.57
N SER A 313 26.41 -5.03 -28.37
CA SER A 313 26.54 -5.99 -27.25
C SER A 313 26.73 -5.38 -25.85
N GLU A 314 27.00 -4.06 -25.66
CA GLU A 314 27.65 -3.60 -24.44
C GLU A 314 26.74 -2.92 -23.39
N ARG A 315 25.56 -2.41 -23.75
CA ARG A 315 24.63 -1.75 -22.81
C ARG A 315 23.16 -2.15 -23.06
N ALA A 316 22.95 -3.44 -23.28
CA ALA A 316 21.62 -3.94 -23.57
C ALA A 316 20.73 -3.90 -22.32
N MET A 317 19.51 -3.36 -22.44
CA MET A 317 18.46 -3.51 -21.43
C MET A 317 18.14 -5.02 -21.31
N PRO A 318 18.24 -5.63 -20.10
CA PRO A 318 17.95 -7.05 -19.92
C PRO A 318 16.48 -7.37 -20.28
N TRP A 319 16.24 -8.54 -20.85
CA TRP A 319 14.91 -8.97 -21.29
C TRP A 319 13.85 -9.03 -20.20
N PHE A 320 14.28 -9.28 -18.94
CA PHE A 320 13.32 -9.30 -17.84
C PHE A 320 12.64 -7.93 -17.61
N VAL A 321 13.28 -6.81 -17.99
CA VAL A 321 12.70 -5.48 -17.82
C VAL A 321 11.46 -5.27 -18.70
N PRO A 322 11.51 -5.45 -20.04
CA PRO A 322 10.31 -5.39 -20.85
C PRO A 322 9.30 -6.50 -20.51
N ALA A 323 9.76 -7.68 -20.10
CA ALA A 323 8.87 -8.75 -19.65
C ALA A 323 8.09 -8.36 -18.38
N LEU A 324 8.75 -7.74 -17.39
CA LEU A 324 8.09 -7.20 -16.21
C LEU A 324 7.10 -6.09 -16.55
N LEU A 325 7.45 -5.19 -17.48
CA LEU A 325 6.52 -4.14 -17.93
C LEU A 325 5.24 -4.74 -18.50
N VAL A 326 5.35 -5.73 -19.39
CA VAL A 326 4.19 -6.39 -20.00
C VAL A 326 3.40 -7.19 -18.95
N ALA A 327 4.09 -7.94 -18.10
CA ALA A 327 3.43 -8.75 -17.08
C ALA A 327 2.72 -7.88 -16.02
N THR A 328 3.37 -6.83 -15.51
CA THR A 328 2.75 -5.94 -14.53
C THR A 328 1.61 -5.11 -15.15
N TYR A 329 1.68 -4.75 -16.44
CA TYR A 329 0.56 -4.16 -17.16
C TYR A 329 -0.64 -5.11 -17.19
N GLY A 330 -0.45 -6.37 -17.59
CA GLY A 330 -1.50 -7.39 -17.59
C GLY A 330 -2.08 -7.66 -16.19
N LEU A 331 -1.22 -7.72 -15.16
CA LEU A 331 -1.63 -7.87 -13.78
C LEU A 331 -2.43 -6.65 -13.28
N THR A 332 -2.09 -5.44 -13.72
CA THR A 332 -2.85 -4.23 -13.35
C THR A 332 -4.23 -4.20 -14.00
N ILE A 333 -4.38 -4.72 -15.23
CA ILE A 333 -5.71 -4.91 -15.84
C ILE A 333 -6.56 -5.84 -14.95
N TRP A 334 -5.95 -6.87 -14.40
CA TRP A 334 -6.64 -7.80 -13.50
C TRP A 334 -6.95 -7.19 -12.12
N GLN A 335 -5.97 -6.46 -11.50
CA GLN A 335 -6.14 -5.80 -10.21
C GLN A 335 -5.37 -4.47 -10.16
N ALA A 336 -6.04 -3.39 -9.81
CA ALA A 336 -5.48 -2.04 -9.77
C ALA A 336 -4.22 -1.91 -8.88
N ARG A 337 -4.09 -2.70 -7.82
CA ARG A 337 -2.94 -2.71 -6.89
C ARG A 337 -1.60 -3.00 -7.59
N TRP A 338 -1.60 -3.74 -8.70
CA TRP A 338 -0.39 -3.96 -9.49
C TRP A 338 0.11 -2.70 -10.20
N GLY A 339 -0.72 -1.65 -10.27
CA GLY A 339 -0.37 -0.35 -10.81
C GLY A 339 0.84 0.28 -10.12
N TYR A 340 1.03 0.04 -8.82
CA TYR A 340 2.22 0.48 -8.08
C TYR A 340 3.50 -0.07 -8.72
N PHE A 341 3.54 -1.36 -8.99
CA PHE A 341 4.70 -2.04 -9.56
C PHE A 341 4.86 -1.77 -11.05
N PHE A 342 3.76 -1.69 -11.79
CA PHE A 342 3.79 -1.34 -13.20
C PHE A 342 4.42 0.04 -13.42
N VAL A 343 3.94 1.07 -12.72
CA VAL A 343 4.46 2.43 -12.89
C VAL A 343 5.88 2.57 -12.36
N LEU A 344 6.21 1.86 -11.28
CA LEU A 344 7.58 1.78 -10.79
C LEU A 344 8.53 1.20 -11.84
N MET A 345 8.15 0.08 -12.47
CA MET A 345 8.91 -0.54 -13.56
C MET A 345 9.02 0.37 -14.77
N PHE A 346 7.92 1.05 -15.12
CA PHE A 346 7.90 2.00 -16.20
C PHE A 346 8.87 3.18 -15.94
N ALA A 347 8.85 3.76 -14.74
CA ALA A 347 9.77 4.82 -14.35
C ALA A 347 11.23 4.37 -14.43
N VAL A 348 11.57 3.18 -13.90
CA VAL A 348 12.93 2.62 -13.91
C VAL A 348 13.39 2.30 -15.33
N ALA A 349 12.53 1.81 -16.21
CA ALA A 349 12.88 1.44 -17.59
C ALA A 349 12.99 2.66 -18.52
N LEU A 350 12.24 3.72 -18.25
CA LEU A 350 12.04 4.83 -19.16
C LEU A 350 13.36 5.53 -19.59
N PRO A 351 14.35 5.80 -18.73
CA PRO A 351 15.62 6.37 -19.17
C PRO A 351 16.30 5.57 -20.27
N ALA A 352 16.34 4.25 -20.14
CA ALA A 352 16.96 3.37 -21.14
C ALA A 352 16.16 3.31 -22.45
N LEU A 353 14.83 3.32 -22.35
CA LEU A 353 13.95 3.38 -23.52
C LEU A 353 14.12 4.69 -24.30
N LEU A 354 14.30 5.80 -23.61
CA LEU A 354 14.46 7.12 -24.20
C LEU A 354 15.83 7.33 -24.85
N GLU A 355 16.84 6.52 -24.55
CA GLU A 355 18.12 6.55 -25.28
C GLU A 355 17.98 6.22 -26.77
N ALA A 356 16.84 5.62 -27.14
CA ALA A 356 16.47 5.43 -28.54
C ALA A 356 16.26 6.75 -29.30
N ILE A 357 15.92 7.84 -28.61
CA ILE A 357 15.64 9.16 -29.20
C ILE A 357 16.95 9.95 -29.32
N LYS A 358 17.28 10.37 -30.55
CA LYS A 358 18.56 11.05 -30.82
C LYS A 358 18.55 12.53 -30.39
N SER A 359 17.45 13.24 -30.64
CA SER A 359 17.33 14.69 -30.37
C SER A 359 17.02 14.95 -28.90
N ARG A 360 17.92 15.65 -28.19
CA ARG A 360 17.71 16.05 -26.80
C ARG A 360 16.55 17.02 -26.63
N ALA A 361 16.48 18.03 -27.50
CA ALA A 361 15.41 19.05 -27.42
C ALA A 361 14.04 18.42 -27.66
N ALA A 362 13.90 17.59 -28.71
CA ALA A 362 12.66 16.89 -29.00
C ALA A 362 12.23 15.98 -27.84
N LEU A 363 13.19 15.29 -27.18
CA LEU A 363 12.89 14.44 -26.03
C LEU A 363 12.34 15.25 -24.85
N TRP A 364 12.97 16.37 -24.50
CA TRP A 364 12.52 17.18 -23.37
C TRP A 364 11.16 17.84 -23.63
N ILE A 365 10.92 18.32 -24.86
CA ILE A 365 9.60 18.82 -25.25
C ILE A 365 8.57 17.70 -25.15
N ALA A 366 8.86 16.52 -25.69
CA ALA A 366 7.97 15.37 -25.63
C ALA A 366 7.72 14.91 -24.17
N PHE A 367 8.73 15.00 -23.30
CA PHE A 367 8.58 14.65 -21.88
C PHE A 367 7.65 15.62 -21.15
N VAL A 368 7.86 16.93 -21.32
CA VAL A 368 7.00 17.96 -20.71
C VAL A 368 5.55 17.80 -21.18
N LEU A 369 5.34 17.57 -22.47
CA LEU A 369 4.00 17.29 -22.99
C LEU A 369 3.44 15.96 -22.46
N SER A 370 4.29 14.95 -22.31
CA SER A 370 3.88 13.63 -21.84
C SER A 370 3.34 13.65 -20.40
N ILE A 371 3.92 14.44 -19.51
CA ILE A 371 3.49 14.50 -18.10
C ILE A 371 2.24 15.36 -17.88
N PHE A 372 1.70 16.00 -18.91
CA PHE A 372 0.53 16.89 -18.81
C PHE A 372 -0.67 16.23 -18.09
N PRO A 373 -1.08 14.96 -18.37
CA PRO A 373 -2.18 14.34 -17.65
C PRO A 373 -1.89 14.18 -16.15
N ILE A 374 -0.63 13.94 -15.79
CA ILE A 374 -0.18 13.84 -14.39
C ILE A 374 -0.27 15.22 -13.72
N LEU A 375 0.21 16.27 -14.41
CA LEU A 375 0.15 17.63 -13.88
C LEU A 375 -1.28 18.13 -13.72
N ARG A 376 -2.19 17.73 -14.59
CA ARG A 376 -3.61 18.02 -14.44
C ARG A 376 -4.22 17.35 -13.21
N ASP A 377 -3.84 16.10 -12.89
CA ASP A 377 -4.26 15.44 -11.66
C ASP A 377 -3.75 16.18 -10.42
N TRP A 378 -2.51 16.70 -10.48
CA TRP A 378 -1.94 17.52 -9.42
C TRP A 378 -2.63 18.89 -9.30
N ASP A 379 -3.02 19.52 -10.40
CA ASP A 379 -3.80 20.75 -10.41
C ASP A 379 -5.12 20.54 -9.64
N GLU A 380 -5.89 19.50 -9.99
CA GLU A 380 -7.13 19.11 -9.29
C GLU A 380 -6.92 18.82 -7.79
N ARG A 381 -5.75 18.31 -7.41
CA ARG A 381 -5.40 18.01 -6.00
C ARG A 381 -4.99 19.24 -5.21
N LEU A 382 -4.18 20.12 -5.79
CA LEU A 382 -3.61 21.29 -5.11
C LEU A 382 -4.59 22.48 -5.11
N TRP A 383 -5.40 22.61 -6.14
CA TRP A 383 -6.44 23.66 -6.31
C TRP A 383 -7.82 23.03 -6.53
N PRO A 384 -8.36 22.35 -5.50
CA PRO A 384 -9.66 21.70 -5.60
C PRO A 384 -10.75 22.76 -5.84
N ASN A 385 -11.74 22.41 -6.66
CA ASN A 385 -12.94 23.22 -6.81
C ASN A 385 -13.80 23.17 -5.53
N GLU A 386 -14.82 24.02 -5.44
CA GLU A 386 -15.68 24.12 -4.25
C GLU A 386 -16.32 22.79 -3.86
N THR A 387 -16.76 21.98 -4.83
CA THR A 387 -17.34 20.65 -4.58
C THR A 387 -16.32 19.69 -3.98
N GLN A 388 -15.11 19.64 -4.55
CA GLN A 388 -14.01 18.80 -4.05
C GLN A 388 -13.54 19.26 -2.67
N LEU A 389 -13.49 20.56 -2.44
CA LEU A 389 -13.16 21.12 -1.13
C LEU A 389 -14.24 20.75 -0.10
N GLY A 390 -15.50 20.87 -0.46
CA GLY A 390 -16.64 20.45 0.39
C GLY A 390 -16.51 18.98 0.79
N TRP A 391 -16.24 18.08 -0.14
CA TRP A 391 -16.04 16.65 0.17
C TRP A 391 -14.87 16.39 1.12
N ARG A 392 -13.74 17.08 0.93
CA ARG A 392 -12.59 16.94 1.85
C ARG A 392 -12.92 17.40 3.26
N VAL A 393 -13.63 18.52 3.39
CA VAL A 393 -14.06 19.03 4.70
C VAL A 393 -15.05 18.06 5.36
N GLU A 394 -16.00 17.54 4.60
CA GLU A 394 -16.97 16.54 5.08
C GLU A 394 -16.24 15.26 5.54
N GLN A 395 -15.32 14.73 4.76
CA GLN A 395 -14.54 13.55 5.12
C GLN A 395 -13.68 13.75 6.39
N ARG A 396 -13.09 14.95 6.56
CA ARG A 396 -12.38 15.28 7.79
C ARG A 396 -13.32 15.35 9.00
N ASN A 397 -14.46 15.98 8.84
CA ASN A 397 -15.47 16.07 9.89
C ASN A 397 -16.02 14.68 10.26
N GLU A 398 -16.27 13.83 9.26
CA GLU A 398 -16.65 12.43 9.46
C GLU A 398 -15.60 11.69 10.32
N SER A 399 -14.32 11.80 9.96
CA SER A 399 -13.23 11.16 10.70
C SER A 399 -13.13 11.66 12.15
N LEU A 400 -13.31 12.95 12.39
CA LEU A 400 -13.37 13.54 13.73
C LEU A 400 -14.54 12.96 14.54
N GLN A 401 -15.73 12.89 13.96
CA GLN A 401 -16.94 12.42 14.62
C GLN A 401 -16.89 10.92 14.92
N ILE A 402 -16.32 10.10 14.02
CA ILE A 402 -16.07 8.67 14.27
C ILE A 402 -15.15 8.51 15.48
N ARG A 403 -14.04 9.26 15.51
CA ARG A 403 -13.10 9.23 16.64
C ARG A 403 -13.77 9.63 17.95
N ASP A 404 -14.48 10.75 17.96
CA ASP A 404 -15.10 11.28 19.19
C ASP A 404 -16.11 10.29 19.77
N LEU A 405 -16.88 9.61 18.92
CA LEU A 405 -17.82 8.60 19.39
C LEU A 405 -17.09 7.29 19.80
N ALA A 406 -16.00 6.92 19.11
CA ALA A 406 -15.20 5.77 19.48
C ALA A 406 -14.54 5.91 20.86
N LEU A 407 -14.14 7.12 21.26
CA LEU A 407 -13.58 7.37 22.58
C LEU A 407 -14.57 7.07 23.72
N ASN A 408 -15.88 7.12 23.47
CA ASN A 408 -16.90 6.74 24.46
C ASN A 408 -16.91 5.23 24.77
N LEU A 409 -16.27 4.39 23.93
CA LEU A 409 -16.15 2.96 24.16
C LEU A 409 -14.94 2.62 25.04
N GLN A 410 -14.05 3.56 25.36
CA GLN A 410 -12.87 3.29 26.17
C GLN A 410 -13.27 2.72 27.53
N SER A 411 -12.72 1.56 27.87
CA SER A 411 -12.96 0.86 29.11
C SER A 411 -11.74 -0.03 29.41
N PRO A 412 -11.38 -0.23 30.69
CA PRO A 412 -10.37 -1.22 31.06
C PRO A 412 -10.83 -2.66 30.82
N GLU A 413 -12.14 -2.90 30.80
CA GLU A 413 -12.74 -4.18 30.45
C GLU A 413 -12.90 -4.28 28.94
N SER A 414 -12.69 -5.49 28.41
CA SER A 414 -12.97 -5.79 27.00
C SER A 414 -14.48 -5.71 26.76
N ARG A 415 -14.90 -4.76 25.91
CA ARG A 415 -16.29 -4.53 25.51
C ARG A 415 -16.38 -4.50 23.99
N PRO A 416 -16.53 -5.65 23.35
CA PRO A 416 -16.50 -5.76 21.89
C PRO A 416 -17.59 -4.93 21.23
N PHE A 417 -17.28 -4.41 20.04
CA PHE A 417 -18.23 -3.63 19.26
C PHE A 417 -18.47 -4.24 17.88
N LEU A 418 -19.63 -3.96 17.32
CA LEU A 418 -20.00 -4.27 15.94
C LEU A 418 -20.18 -2.97 15.15
N ALA A 419 -19.47 -2.84 14.03
CA ALA A 419 -19.49 -1.71 13.12
C ALA A 419 -19.30 -2.20 11.67
N PRO A 420 -19.55 -1.34 10.65
CA PRO A 420 -19.16 -1.65 9.27
C PRO A 420 -17.67 -1.98 9.18
N TRP A 421 -17.31 -2.98 8.36
CA TRP A 421 -15.96 -3.54 8.30
C TRP A 421 -14.87 -2.49 8.02
N TRP A 422 -15.15 -1.49 7.16
CA TRP A 422 -14.17 -0.43 6.82
C TRP A 422 -13.98 0.63 7.91
N LEU A 423 -14.90 0.74 8.88
CA LEU A 423 -14.77 1.62 10.03
C LEU A 423 -14.18 0.91 11.25
N SER A 424 -14.40 -0.40 11.37
CA SER A 424 -14.01 -1.17 12.55
C SER A 424 -12.54 -0.97 12.96
N PRO A 425 -11.54 -0.97 12.06
CA PRO A 425 -10.15 -0.77 12.48
C PRO A 425 -9.87 0.61 13.06
N SER A 426 -10.48 1.67 12.55
CA SER A 426 -10.33 3.02 13.12
C SER A 426 -11.00 3.14 14.49
N ILE A 427 -12.18 2.55 14.66
CA ILE A 427 -12.87 2.51 15.96
C ILE A 427 -12.06 1.71 16.97
N ALA A 428 -11.51 0.53 16.59
CA ALA A 428 -10.65 -0.27 17.44
C ALA A 428 -9.38 0.49 17.86
N TYR A 429 -8.77 1.21 16.93
CA TYR A 429 -7.59 2.04 17.19
C TYR A 429 -7.85 3.14 18.21
N TRP A 430 -8.98 3.87 18.10
CA TRP A 430 -9.30 4.98 19.00
C TRP A 430 -9.87 4.52 20.34
N SER A 431 -10.68 3.47 20.34
CA SER A 431 -11.34 2.96 21.57
C SER A 431 -10.45 2.01 22.38
N GLY A 432 -9.52 1.30 21.72
CA GLY A 432 -8.81 0.17 22.32
C GLY A 432 -9.69 -1.08 22.51
N GLN A 433 -10.92 -1.10 21.95
CA GLN A 433 -11.85 -2.22 22.07
C GLN A 433 -11.81 -3.13 20.83
N PRO A 434 -12.03 -4.45 20.98
CA PRO A 434 -12.03 -5.37 19.86
C PRO A 434 -13.31 -5.21 19.01
N GLY A 435 -13.14 -5.29 17.68
CA GLY A 435 -14.23 -5.24 16.70
C GLY A 435 -14.64 -6.62 16.17
N VAL A 436 -15.92 -6.80 15.86
CA VAL A 436 -16.42 -8.01 15.20
C VAL A 436 -15.88 -8.12 13.77
N ALA A 437 -15.86 -7.02 13.03
CA ALA A 437 -15.33 -6.99 11.67
C ALA A 437 -13.92 -6.37 11.64
N GLY A 438 -13.19 -6.61 10.55
CA GLY A 438 -11.88 -6.02 10.27
C GLY A 438 -11.71 -5.75 8.78
N SER A 439 -10.58 -5.18 8.37
CA SER A 439 -10.31 -4.81 6.97
C SER A 439 -9.64 -5.91 6.15
N SER A 440 -9.33 -7.05 6.75
CA SER A 440 -8.55 -8.10 6.11
C SER A 440 -9.37 -9.36 5.80
N HIS A 441 -8.89 -10.14 4.83
CA HIS A 441 -9.52 -11.41 4.45
C HIS A 441 -9.51 -12.48 5.57
N GLU A 442 -8.69 -12.33 6.59
CA GLU A 442 -8.70 -13.18 7.78
C GLU A 442 -9.90 -12.88 8.68
N SER A 443 -10.52 -11.72 8.53
CA SER A 443 -11.71 -11.29 9.28
C SER A 443 -13.02 -11.60 8.56
N LEU A 444 -13.02 -12.41 7.48
CA LEU A 444 -14.21 -12.64 6.63
C LEU A 444 -15.44 -13.09 7.39
N SER A 445 -15.31 -13.93 8.41
CA SER A 445 -16.46 -14.38 9.20
C SER A 445 -17.06 -13.23 10.03
N GLY A 446 -16.24 -12.30 10.52
CA GLY A 446 -16.70 -11.09 11.19
C GLY A 446 -17.31 -10.09 10.23
N ILE A 447 -16.75 -9.93 9.03
CA ILE A 447 -17.29 -9.10 7.94
C ILE A 447 -18.68 -9.61 7.53
N GLU A 448 -18.83 -10.93 7.35
CA GLU A 448 -20.09 -11.57 7.00
C GLU A 448 -21.15 -11.39 8.10
N ASP A 449 -20.81 -11.66 9.36
CA ASP A 449 -21.73 -11.48 10.49
C ASP A 449 -22.13 -10.01 10.66
N SER A 450 -21.21 -9.06 10.46
CA SER A 450 -21.51 -7.64 10.46
C SER A 450 -22.49 -7.25 9.34
N ALA A 451 -22.24 -7.73 8.11
CA ALA A 451 -23.12 -7.48 6.98
C ALA A 451 -24.52 -8.09 7.20
N ARG A 452 -24.60 -9.31 7.71
CA ARG A 452 -25.88 -9.98 8.06
C ARG A 452 -26.65 -9.22 9.14
N PHE A 453 -25.96 -8.72 10.16
CA PHE A 453 -26.57 -7.91 11.21
C PHE A 453 -27.21 -6.64 10.66
N PHE A 454 -26.47 -5.87 9.87
CA PHE A 454 -26.94 -4.60 9.33
C PHE A 454 -28.06 -4.74 8.31
N LEU A 455 -28.09 -5.84 7.54
CA LEU A 455 -29.16 -6.12 6.57
C LEU A 455 -30.37 -6.85 7.17
N SER A 456 -30.29 -7.34 8.40
CA SER A 456 -31.39 -8.10 8.99
C SER A 456 -32.67 -7.26 9.09
N GLU A 457 -33.80 -7.84 8.70
CA GLU A 457 -35.14 -7.36 9.01
C GLU A 457 -35.73 -8.09 10.24
N ASP A 458 -35.07 -9.18 10.65
CA ASP A 458 -35.46 -10.03 11.77
C ASP A 458 -34.62 -9.67 13.01
N SER A 459 -35.25 -9.08 14.01
CA SER A 459 -34.59 -8.69 15.24
C SER A 459 -34.03 -9.87 16.04
N GLN A 460 -34.62 -11.08 15.91
CA GLN A 460 -34.11 -12.27 16.60
C GLN A 460 -32.80 -12.75 15.99
N LYS A 461 -32.68 -12.76 14.66
CA LYS A 461 -31.41 -13.11 13.98
C LYS A 461 -30.33 -12.09 14.31
N ALA A 462 -30.65 -10.80 14.34
CA ALA A 462 -29.72 -9.76 14.76
C ALA A 462 -29.24 -9.98 16.20
N ARG A 463 -30.14 -10.34 17.13
CA ARG A 463 -29.82 -10.66 18.53
C ARG A 463 -28.89 -11.88 18.65
N GLU A 464 -29.11 -12.92 17.85
CA GLU A 464 -28.26 -14.12 17.82
C GLU A 464 -26.82 -13.80 17.39
N ILE A 465 -26.64 -12.93 16.38
CA ILE A 465 -25.32 -12.48 15.95
C ILE A 465 -24.60 -11.74 17.09
N LEU A 466 -25.30 -10.80 17.76
CA LEU A 466 -24.73 -10.06 18.88
C LEU A 466 -24.33 -10.99 20.04
N LYS A 467 -25.14 -11.99 20.33
CA LYS A 467 -24.85 -13.00 21.37
C LYS A 467 -23.65 -13.89 20.97
N LYS A 468 -23.65 -14.41 19.73
CA LYS A 468 -22.56 -15.23 19.18
C LYS A 468 -21.21 -14.50 19.23
N ARG A 469 -21.21 -13.19 18.99
CA ARG A 469 -20.02 -12.34 18.95
C ARG A 469 -19.74 -11.58 20.25
N GLU A 470 -20.49 -11.85 21.32
CA GLU A 470 -20.34 -11.23 22.64
C GLU A 470 -20.35 -9.68 22.59
N VAL A 471 -21.12 -9.09 21.67
CA VAL A 471 -21.11 -7.66 21.38
C VAL A 471 -21.67 -6.88 22.54
N ALA A 472 -20.95 -5.85 22.99
CA ALA A 472 -21.39 -4.90 24.01
C ALA A 472 -21.91 -3.59 23.39
N TRP A 473 -21.41 -3.23 22.20
CA TRP A 473 -21.75 -1.98 21.53
C TRP A 473 -22.00 -2.17 20.03
N VAL A 474 -22.98 -1.42 19.50
CA VAL A 474 -23.22 -1.34 18.05
C VAL A 474 -23.00 0.10 17.60
N PHE A 475 -22.19 0.27 16.58
CA PHE A 475 -21.85 1.54 15.98
C PHE A 475 -22.61 1.67 14.64
N ALA A 476 -23.68 2.45 14.61
CA ALA A 476 -24.46 2.73 13.42
C ALA A 476 -23.88 3.95 12.68
N TYR A 477 -23.89 3.86 11.36
CA TYR A 477 -23.30 4.84 10.46
C TYR A 477 -24.22 4.96 9.23
N ASP A 478 -23.95 5.88 8.31
CA ASP A 478 -24.68 6.11 7.06
C ASP A 478 -25.39 4.84 6.53
N SER A 479 -26.69 4.77 6.77
CA SER A 479 -27.48 3.57 6.52
C SER A 479 -27.51 3.14 5.05
N GLU A 480 -27.40 4.07 4.10
CA GLU A 480 -27.41 3.73 2.69
C GLU A 480 -26.08 3.10 2.25
N ARG A 481 -24.95 3.67 2.67
CA ARG A 481 -23.62 3.10 2.42
C ARG A 481 -23.49 1.72 3.07
N VAL A 482 -23.94 1.59 4.31
CA VAL A 482 -23.88 0.31 5.04
C VAL A 482 -24.76 -0.74 4.37
N ALA A 483 -26.00 -0.38 4.00
CA ALA A 483 -26.91 -1.32 3.35
C ALA A 483 -26.39 -1.80 1.99
N GLN A 484 -25.94 -0.87 1.13
CA GLN A 484 -25.39 -1.21 -0.19
C GLN A 484 -24.14 -2.07 -0.11
N ASN A 485 -23.20 -1.71 0.76
CA ASN A 485 -21.97 -2.49 0.92
C ASN A 485 -22.25 -3.88 1.51
N SER A 486 -23.10 -3.97 2.55
CA SER A 486 -23.47 -5.24 3.15
C SER A 486 -24.22 -6.15 2.15
N ALA A 487 -25.10 -5.59 1.32
CA ALA A 487 -25.76 -6.32 0.25
C ALA A 487 -24.78 -6.86 -0.80
N ALA A 488 -23.78 -6.05 -1.17
CA ALA A 488 -22.72 -6.47 -2.08
C ALA A 488 -21.87 -7.61 -1.48
N VAL A 489 -21.47 -7.50 -0.23
CA VAL A 489 -20.69 -8.55 0.48
C VAL A 489 -21.45 -9.87 0.54
N LEU A 490 -22.74 -9.84 0.82
CA LEU A 490 -23.58 -11.04 0.91
C LEU A 490 -24.11 -11.51 -0.45
N ASN A 491 -23.93 -10.71 -1.51
CA ASN A 491 -24.53 -10.93 -2.83
C ASN A 491 -26.05 -11.15 -2.75
N GLN A 492 -26.74 -10.28 -2.02
CA GLN A 492 -28.18 -10.36 -1.78
C GLN A 492 -28.86 -9.06 -2.22
N PRO A 493 -30.13 -9.10 -2.61
CA PRO A 493 -30.90 -7.90 -2.87
C PRO A 493 -31.03 -7.07 -1.58
N LEU A 494 -31.13 -5.76 -1.75
CA LEU A 494 -31.29 -4.84 -0.64
C LEU A 494 -32.70 -5.03 -0.01
N PRO A 495 -32.79 -5.34 1.31
CA PRO A 495 -34.09 -5.47 1.99
C PRO A 495 -34.83 -4.12 2.07
N SER A 496 -36.14 -4.17 2.23
CA SER A 496 -36.97 -2.97 2.31
C SER A 496 -36.71 -2.17 3.61
N HIS A 497 -36.56 -2.89 4.73
CA HIS A 497 -36.39 -2.32 6.06
C HIS A 497 -35.18 -2.89 6.82
N PRO A 498 -33.95 -2.74 6.27
CA PRO A 498 -32.77 -3.29 6.93
C PRO A 498 -32.52 -2.58 8.26
N LEU A 499 -32.01 -3.33 9.24
CA LEU A 499 -31.75 -2.83 10.60
C LEU A 499 -30.87 -1.57 10.61
N CYS A 500 -29.88 -1.47 9.71
CA CYS A 500 -29.03 -0.27 9.61
C CYS A 500 -29.85 1.01 9.38
N ARG A 501 -30.95 0.96 8.61
CA ARG A 501 -31.83 2.12 8.41
C ARG A 501 -32.60 2.48 9.68
N VAL A 502 -33.06 1.48 10.42
CA VAL A 502 -33.76 1.72 11.71
C VAL A 502 -32.78 2.37 12.69
N LEU A 503 -31.58 1.83 12.83
CA LEU A 503 -30.58 2.35 13.76
C LEU A 503 -30.09 3.76 13.39
N ASP A 504 -30.02 4.09 12.12
CA ASP A 504 -29.58 5.41 11.68
C ASP A 504 -30.69 6.45 11.65
N ARG A 505 -31.87 6.13 11.09
CA ARG A 505 -32.93 7.12 10.82
C ARG A 505 -34.00 7.21 11.89
N THR A 506 -34.30 6.09 12.55
CA THR A 506 -35.40 5.98 13.53
C THR A 506 -34.94 5.31 14.83
N PRO A 507 -34.01 5.90 15.59
CA PRO A 507 -33.47 5.31 16.82
C PRO A 507 -34.54 4.89 17.85
N SER A 508 -35.67 5.56 17.87
CA SER A 508 -36.82 5.24 18.75
C SER A 508 -37.51 3.92 18.43
N GLN A 509 -37.30 3.37 17.21
CA GLN A 509 -37.84 2.09 16.75
C GLN A 509 -36.78 0.97 16.83
N SER A 510 -35.61 1.23 17.44
CA SER A 510 -34.59 0.22 17.62
C SER A 510 -35.12 -0.97 18.45
N PRO A 511 -34.66 -2.22 18.15
CA PRO A 511 -35.03 -3.38 18.95
C PRO A 511 -34.73 -3.17 20.43
N PRO A 512 -35.55 -3.72 21.37
CA PRO A 512 -35.42 -3.47 22.82
C PRO A 512 -34.07 -3.83 23.42
N PHE A 513 -33.33 -4.75 22.78
CA PHE A 513 -31.98 -5.13 23.21
C PHE A 513 -30.88 -4.16 22.75
N LEU A 514 -31.22 -3.11 22.00
CA LEU A 514 -30.30 -2.04 21.56
C LEU A 514 -30.72 -0.72 22.21
N LEU A 515 -30.02 -0.37 23.28
CA LEU A 515 -30.29 0.86 24.02
C LEU A 515 -29.48 2.00 23.39
N PHE A 516 -30.19 3.00 22.87
CA PHE A 516 -29.54 4.20 22.35
C PHE A 516 -28.72 4.88 23.46
N SER A 517 -27.44 5.20 23.15
CA SER A 517 -26.49 5.72 24.14
C SER A 517 -25.97 7.12 23.81
N ALA A 518 -25.52 7.33 22.59
CA ALA A 518 -24.93 8.58 22.14
C ALA A 518 -25.07 8.74 20.62
N GLN A 519 -24.99 9.98 20.15
CA GLN A 519 -24.93 10.28 18.71
C GLN A 519 -24.14 11.56 18.45
N ASN A 520 -23.67 11.68 17.23
CA ASN A 520 -23.24 12.93 16.60
C ASN A 520 -23.85 13.04 15.19
N ALA A 521 -23.39 13.96 14.35
CA ALA A 521 -23.98 14.14 13.02
C ALA A 521 -23.76 12.96 12.07
N THR A 522 -22.70 12.14 12.28
CA THR A 522 -22.29 11.05 11.40
C THR A 522 -22.71 9.68 11.92
N CYS A 523 -22.65 9.45 13.23
CA CYS A 523 -22.75 8.12 13.82
C CYS A 523 -23.69 8.08 15.03
N LYS A 524 -24.20 6.88 15.32
CA LYS A 524 -24.99 6.60 16.53
C LYS A 524 -24.43 5.38 17.24
N LEU A 525 -24.44 5.41 18.56
CA LEU A 525 -23.92 4.37 19.43
C LEU A 525 -25.05 3.74 20.23
N TYR A 526 -25.11 2.41 20.21
CA TYR A 526 -26.08 1.62 20.96
C TYR A 526 -25.36 0.67 21.91
N ARG A 527 -25.84 0.61 23.15
CA ARG A 527 -25.44 -0.40 24.13
C ARG A 527 -26.29 -1.65 23.95
N VAL A 528 -25.65 -2.81 23.95
CA VAL A 528 -26.35 -4.10 23.87
C VAL A 528 -26.79 -4.53 25.27
N ALA A 529 -28.10 -4.75 25.44
CA ALA A 529 -28.73 -5.22 26.67
C ALA A 529 -29.29 -6.64 26.43
N ILE A 530 -28.40 -7.62 26.34
CA ILE A 530 -28.79 -9.03 26.23
C ILE A 530 -28.38 -9.69 27.55
N GLU A 531 -29.34 -10.32 28.23
CA GLU A 531 -29.04 -11.19 29.35
C GLU A 531 -28.13 -12.32 28.88
N ARG A 532 -26.99 -12.47 29.55
CA ARG A 532 -25.95 -13.47 29.23
C ARG A 532 -26.41 -14.90 29.51
#